data_ad77ff39866abc009770dc572b73028c
#
_entry.id   ad77ff39866abc009770dc572b73028c
#
_cell.length_a   1.000
_cell.length_b   1.000
_cell.length_c   1.000
_cell.angle_alpha   90.00
_cell.angle_beta   90.00
_cell.angle_gamma   90.00
#
_symmetry.space_group_name_H-M   'P 1'
#
loop_
_entity.id
_entity.type
_entity.pdbx_description
1 polymer ?
#
loop_
_entity_poly.entity_id
_entity_poly.type
_entity_poly.pdbx_seq_one_letter_code
_entity_poly.pdbx_strand_id
1 'polypeptide(L)'
;MADIEIANEALSLTVTTTSGAIWRFISRSDSLETPLFREPSQGRERPALKSGCFPLVPFGNRVRHNRFSFEGREHLLEPNMDWDRHYLHGDGWTSEWHLASHAKGEIVLSLDHRGTGTPYAYDAEQRFSLAGPTLTTTLSVTNHGEFALPFG
;
A
#
# COMPACT_ATOMS: atom_id res chain seq x y z
N MET A 1 1.15 -14.65 -2.98
CA MET A 1 -0.07 -13.83 -3.23
C MET A 1 -1.22 -14.40 -2.42
N ALA A 2 -1.76 -13.62 -1.51
CA ALA A 2 -2.91 -14.00 -0.69
C ALA A 2 -3.85 -12.80 -0.52
N ASP A 3 -5.15 -13.08 -0.53
CA ASP A 3 -6.17 -12.16 -0.08
C ASP A 3 -6.51 -12.54 1.37
N ILE A 4 -6.54 -11.53 2.26
CA ILE A 4 -6.83 -11.69 3.68
C ILE A 4 -8.07 -10.89 4.00
N GLU A 5 -9.02 -11.50 4.70
CA GLU A 5 -10.29 -10.87 5.05
C GLU A 5 -10.47 -10.74 6.56
N ILE A 6 -11.00 -9.61 6.98
CA ILE A 6 -11.60 -9.39 8.30
C ILE A 6 -12.99 -8.82 8.14
N ALA A 7 -13.89 -9.22 9.02
CA ALA A 7 -15.26 -8.73 9.03
C ALA A 7 -15.81 -8.61 10.45
N ASN A 8 -16.79 -7.74 10.60
CA ASN A 8 -17.65 -7.65 11.77
C ASN A 8 -19.13 -7.52 11.32
N GLU A 9 -20.02 -7.16 12.20
CA GLU A 9 -21.45 -7.03 11.87
C GLU A 9 -21.71 -5.90 10.85
N ALA A 10 -20.91 -4.84 10.87
CA ALA A 10 -21.10 -3.64 10.06
C ALA A 10 -20.26 -3.60 8.77
N LEU A 11 -19.08 -4.21 8.77
CA LEU A 11 -18.07 -4.05 7.70
C LEU A 11 -17.41 -5.37 7.32
N SER A 12 -16.99 -5.49 6.06
CA SER A 12 -16.04 -6.50 5.60
C SER A 12 -14.94 -5.82 4.78
N LEU A 13 -13.69 -6.23 5.02
CA LEU A 13 -12.49 -5.71 4.39
C LEU A 13 -11.67 -6.88 3.85
N THR A 14 -11.30 -6.81 2.58
CA THR A 14 -10.32 -7.70 1.97
C THR A 14 -9.09 -6.88 1.56
N VAL A 15 -7.92 -7.28 2.02
CA VAL A 15 -6.62 -6.74 1.59
C VAL A 15 -5.83 -7.80 0.85
N THR A 16 -4.96 -7.37 -0.07
CA THR A 16 -4.10 -8.29 -0.83
C THR A 16 -2.64 -8.07 -0.49
N THR A 17 -1.87 -9.15 -0.38
CA THR A 17 -0.42 -9.07 -0.18
C THR A 17 0.33 -8.64 -1.43
N THR A 18 -0.25 -8.77 -2.61
CA THR A 18 0.44 -8.48 -3.89
C THR A 18 0.88 -7.01 -4.01
N SER A 19 0.13 -6.10 -3.44
CA SER A 19 0.39 -4.66 -3.53
C SER A 19 0.09 -3.92 -2.23
N GLY A 20 -0.23 -4.64 -1.15
CA GLY A 20 -0.69 -4.05 0.10
C GLY A 20 -2.02 -3.29 -0.02
N ALA A 21 -2.79 -3.54 -1.07
CA ALA A 21 -3.99 -2.78 -1.40
C ALA A 21 -5.23 -3.27 -0.65
N ILE A 22 -6.15 -2.36 -0.37
CA ILE A 22 -7.53 -2.71 -0.03
C ILE A 22 -8.21 -3.15 -1.33
N TRP A 23 -8.47 -4.45 -1.43
CA TRP A 23 -9.07 -5.05 -2.61
C TRP A 23 -10.58 -4.93 -2.64
N ARG A 24 -11.23 -5.10 -1.47
CA ARG A 24 -12.66 -4.92 -1.31
C ARG A 24 -12.96 -4.31 0.07
N PHE A 25 -13.86 -3.34 0.11
CA PHE A 25 -14.36 -2.76 1.36
C PHE A 25 -15.84 -2.47 1.22
N ILE A 26 -16.64 -3.13 2.05
CA ILE A 26 -18.10 -3.09 1.99
C ILE A 26 -18.72 -2.79 3.35
N SER A 27 -19.85 -2.08 3.32
CA SER A 27 -20.79 -1.98 4.43
C SER A 27 -21.77 -3.14 4.37
N ARG A 28 -22.08 -3.68 5.54
CA ARG A 28 -23.06 -4.76 5.74
C ARG A 28 -24.18 -4.22 6.60
N SER A 29 -25.39 -4.11 6.05
CA SER A 29 -26.57 -3.63 6.76
C SER A 29 -27.79 -4.40 6.28
N ASP A 30 -28.55 -4.99 7.23
CA ASP A 30 -29.86 -5.61 6.97
C ASP A 30 -29.92 -6.53 5.74
N SER A 31 -28.93 -7.40 5.59
CA SER A 31 -28.79 -8.32 4.44
C SER A 31 -28.38 -7.64 3.12
N LEU A 32 -28.03 -6.36 3.14
CA LEU A 32 -27.51 -5.63 1.99
C LEU A 32 -26.01 -5.41 2.14
N GLU A 33 -25.25 -5.78 1.12
CA GLU A 33 -23.84 -5.43 0.99
C GLU A 33 -23.71 -4.24 0.05
N THR A 34 -23.07 -3.16 0.54
CA THR A 34 -22.83 -1.94 -0.25
C THR A 34 -21.34 -1.68 -0.34
N PRO A 35 -20.75 -1.63 -1.55
CA PRO A 35 -19.36 -1.25 -1.73
C PRO A 35 -19.11 0.17 -1.23
N LEU A 36 -18.09 0.33 -0.38
CA LEU A 36 -17.62 1.64 0.12
C LEU A 36 -16.47 2.17 -0.73
N PHE A 37 -15.70 1.28 -1.34
CA PHE A 37 -14.68 1.61 -2.32
C PHE A 37 -15.08 1.04 -3.68
N ARG A 38 -14.40 1.54 -4.73
CA ARG A 38 -14.56 1.02 -6.08
C ARG A 38 -14.38 -0.49 -6.08
N GLU A 39 -15.38 -1.20 -6.59
CA GLU A 39 -15.30 -2.65 -6.78
C GLU A 39 -14.15 -2.98 -7.74
N PRO A 40 -13.31 -3.96 -7.40
CA PRO A 40 -12.22 -4.38 -8.25
C PRO A 40 -12.73 -5.05 -9.52
N SER A 41 -11.96 -4.98 -10.60
CA SER A 41 -12.24 -5.76 -11.80
C SER A 41 -12.15 -7.26 -11.49
N GLN A 42 -13.00 -8.05 -12.16
CA GLN A 42 -12.93 -9.51 -12.06
C GLN A 42 -11.59 -10.02 -12.65
N GLY A 43 -11.04 -11.05 -12.03
CA GLY A 43 -9.77 -11.66 -12.44
C GLY A 43 -8.97 -12.15 -11.23
N ARG A 44 -7.89 -12.90 -11.53
CA ARG A 44 -6.98 -13.41 -10.48
C ARG A 44 -5.89 -12.43 -10.11
N GLU A 45 -5.55 -11.54 -11.03
CA GLU A 45 -4.52 -10.52 -10.80
C GLU A 45 -5.03 -9.44 -9.83
N ARG A 46 -4.13 -8.93 -9.00
CA ARG A 46 -4.39 -7.94 -7.96
C ARG A 46 -3.54 -6.68 -8.14
N PRO A 47 -3.51 -6.04 -9.34
CA PRO A 47 -2.72 -4.84 -9.51
C PRO A 47 -3.33 -3.69 -8.70
N ALA A 48 -2.48 -2.93 -7.99
CA ALA A 48 -2.91 -1.82 -7.13
C ALA A 48 -3.85 -0.84 -7.84
N LEU A 49 -3.54 -0.49 -9.09
CA LEU A 49 -4.32 0.47 -9.89
C LEU A 49 -5.76 0.01 -10.20
N LYS A 50 -6.09 -1.25 -9.97
CA LYS A 50 -7.46 -1.79 -10.10
C LYS A 50 -8.20 -1.84 -8.78
N SER A 51 -7.53 -1.56 -7.66
CA SER A 51 -8.14 -1.48 -6.33
C SER A 51 -8.74 -0.10 -6.05
N GLY A 52 -9.45 0.02 -4.95
CA GLY A 52 -10.01 1.29 -4.46
C GLY A 52 -9.05 2.11 -3.62
N CYS A 53 -8.02 1.47 -3.03
CA CYS A 53 -7.04 2.10 -2.16
C CYS A 53 -5.78 1.25 -2.09
N PHE A 54 -4.60 1.89 -2.20
CA PHE A 54 -3.30 1.22 -2.12
C PHE A 54 -2.25 2.15 -1.50
N PRO A 55 -1.17 1.60 -0.91
CA PRO A 55 -0.15 2.41 -0.24
C PRO A 55 0.69 3.18 -1.25
N LEU A 56 0.95 4.45 -0.96
CA LEU A 56 1.88 5.32 -1.69
C LEU A 56 3.10 5.55 -0.77
N VAL A 57 4.06 4.63 -0.80
CA VAL A 57 5.27 4.68 0.02
C VAL A 57 6.49 4.38 -0.84
N PRO A 58 7.57 5.16 -0.71
CA PRO A 58 7.86 6.21 0.27
C PRO A 58 7.20 7.57 -0.02
N PHE A 59 6.55 7.76 -1.17
CA PHE A 59 5.86 9.00 -1.53
C PHE A 59 4.78 8.78 -2.59
N GLY A 60 3.87 9.76 -2.74
CA GLY A 60 2.85 9.78 -3.78
C GLY A 60 3.29 10.55 -5.04
N ASN A 61 2.65 10.21 -6.20
CA ASN A 61 2.85 10.88 -7.48
C ASN A 61 4.26 10.67 -8.10
N ARG A 62 4.71 11.56 -8.97
CA ARG A 62 5.91 11.47 -9.80
C ARG A 62 6.99 12.43 -9.34
N VAL A 63 8.24 11.99 -9.42
CA VAL A 63 9.39 12.88 -9.24
C VAL A 63 9.83 13.41 -10.60
N ARG A 64 9.83 14.73 -10.75
CA ARG A 64 10.20 15.41 -11.99
C ARG A 64 11.65 15.06 -12.39
N HIS A 65 11.82 14.62 -13.64
CA HIS A 65 13.10 14.19 -14.19
C HIS A 65 13.78 13.05 -13.43
N ASN A 66 13.02 12.30 -12.62
CA ASN A 66 13.52 11.18 -11.80
C ASN A 66 14.72 11.55 -10.92
N ARG A 67 14.75 12.80 -10.44
CA ARG A 67 15.79 13.26 -9.52
C ARG A 67 15.28 14.34 -8.58
N PHE A 68 15.87 14.38 -7.41
CA PHE A 68 15.66 15.47 -6.45
C PHE A 68 16.94 15.72 -5.65
N SER A 69 17.07 16.94 -5.10
CA SER A 69 18.15 17.28 -4.17
C SER A 69 17.59 17.36 -2.75
N PHE A 70 18.27 16.74 -1.82
CA PHE A 70 17.94 16.80 -0.42
C PHE A 70 19.23 16.82 0.42
N GLU A 71 19.32 17.73 1.39
CA GLU A 71 20.52 17.96 2.25
C GLU A 71 21.83 18.06 1.47
N GLY A 72 21.80 18.80 0.34
CA GLY A 72 23.00 19.03 -0.49
C GLY A 72 23.43 17.84 -1.36
N ARG A 73 22.66 16.77 -1.41
CA ARG A 73 22.91 15.59 -2.26
C ARG A 73 21.86 15.48 -3.36
N GLU A 74 22.31 15.07 -4.54
CA GLU A 74 21.40 14.68 -5.62
C GLU A 74 21.09 13.19 -5.52
N HIS A 75 19.80 12.85 -5.61
CA HIS A 75 19.27 11.50 -5.60
C HIS A 75 18.61 11.21 -6.94
N LEU A 76 18.94 10.06 -7.53
CA LEU A 76 18.39 9.60 -8.78
C LEU A 76 17.40 8.45 -8.52
N LEU A 77 16.38 8.38 -9.35
CA LEU A 77 15.35 7.36 -9.36
C LEU A 77 15.27 6.74 -10.75
N GLU A 78 15.09 5.45 -10.83
CA GLU A 78 14.81 4.77 -12.10
C GLU A 78 13.30 4.58 -12.26
N PRO A 79 12.72 4.77 -13.45
CA PRO A 79 11.31 4.48 -13.67
C PRO A 79 10.95 3.07 -13.19
N ASN A 80 9.87 2.95 -12.42
CA ASN A 80 9.41 1.67 -11.88
C ASN A 80 8.26 1.04 -12.67
N MET A 81 7.89 1.64 -13.82
CA MET A 81 6.84 1.13 -14.70
C MET A 81 7.22 1.34 -16.16
N ASP A 82 7.03 0.33 -17.02
CA ASP A 82 7.38 0.39 -18.44
C ASP A 82 6.57 1.44 -19.23
N TRP A 83 5.36 1.77 -18.76
CA TRP A 83 4.44 2.70 -19.42
C TRP A 83 4.55 4.14 -18.90
N ASP A 84 5.35 4.40 -17.87
CA ASP A 84 5.58 5.74 -17.32
C ASP A 84 7.08 6.03 -17.27
N ARG A 85 7.49 7.14 -17.88
CA ARG A 85 8.90 7.57 -17.88
C ARG A 85 9.40 8.07 -16.53
N HIS A 86 8.52 8.20 -15.54
CA HIS A 86 8.86 8.65 -14.21
C HIS A 86 8.77 7.51 -13.20
N TYR A 87 9.56 7.64 -12.15
CA TYR A 87 9.34 6.87 -10.93
C TYR A 87 8.02 7.31 -10.29
N LEU A 88 7.10 6.38 -10.14
CA LEU A 88 5.70 6.66 -9.80
C LEU A 88 5.32 6.01 -8.48
N HIS A 89 4.81 6.81 -7.53
CA HIS A 89 4.19 6.34 -6.28
C HIS A 89 5.08 5.51 -5.34
N GLY A 90 6.40 5.56 -5.52
CA GLY A 90 7.30 4.70 -4.78
C GLY A 90 7.17 3.22 -5.14
N ASP A 91 7.57 2.34 -4.25
CA ASP A 91 7.64 0.90 -4.50
C ASP A 91 6.56 0.10 -3.76
N GLY A 92 5.92 0.68 -2.75
CA GLY A 92 4.97 -0.05 -1.91
C GLY A 92 3.80 -0.67 -2.66
N TRP A 93 3.30 -0.01 -3.70
CA TRP A 93 2.15 -0.45 -4.49
C TRP A 93 2.49 -1.53 -5.54
N THR A 94 3.76 -1.71 -5.85
CA THR A 94 4.27 -2.74 -6.77
C THR A 94 4.94 -3.90 -6.05
N SER A 95 5.13 -3.79 -4.74
CA SER A 95 5.80 -4.80 -3.92
C SER A 95 4.83 -5.84 -3.39
N GLU A 96 5.37 -7.05 -3.12
CA GLU A 96 4.65 -8.06 -2.35
C GLU A 96 4.87 -7.79 -0.85
N TRP A 97 3.77 -7.66 -0.13
CA TRP A 97 3.76 -7.48 1.31
C TRP A 97 3.62 -8.82 2.02
N HIS A 98 4.19 -8.92 3.21
CA HIS A 98 4.11 -10.10 4.05
C HIS A 98 2.99 -9.93 5.10
N LEU A 99 2.25 -11.00 5.34
CA LEU A 99 1.30 -11.03 6.45
C LEU A 99 2.07 -11.16 7.77
N ALA A 100 2.16 -10.07 8.51
CA ALA A 100 2.83 -10.03 9.82
C ALA A 100 1.93 -10.57 10.93
N SER A 101 0.64 -10.21 10.91
CA SER A 101 -0.35 -10.78 11.82
C SER A 101 -1.76 -10.72 11.26
N HIS A 102 -2.61 -11.66 11.71
CA HIS A 102 -4.04 -11.70 11.41
C HIS A 102 -4.78 -12.13 12.67
N ALA A 103 -5.64 -11.26 13.16
CA ALA A 103 -6.46 -11.49 14.34
C ALA A 103 -7.92 -11.09 14.06
N LYS A 104 -8.82 -11.37 15.00
CA LYS A 104 -10.21 -10.94 14.86
C LYS A 104 -10.29 -9.41 14.75
N GLY A 105 -10.69 -8.93 13.57
CA GLY A 105 -10.85 -7.51 13.28
C GLY A 105 -9.56 -6.75 13.00
N GLU A 106 -8.40 -7.42 12.86
CA GLU A 106 -7.14 -6.75 12.54
C GLU A 106 -6.30 -7.56 11.56
N ILE A 107 -5.69 -6.86 10.60
CA ILE A 107 -4.65 -7.37 9.70
C ILE A 107 -3.44 -6.45 9.80
N VAL A 108 -2.25 -7.03 9.87
CA VAL A 108 -0.98 -6.28 9.75
C VAL A 108 -0.18 -6.85 8.60
N LEU A 109 0.17 -6.00 7.65
CA LEU A 109 1.09 -6.29 6.55
C LEU A 109 2.40 -5.58 6.78
N SER A 110 3.52 -6.22 6.45
CA SER A 110 4.86 -5.64 6.50
C SER A 110 5.55 -5.71 5.15
N LEU A 111 6.41 -4.74 4.89
CA LEU A 111 7.27 -4.66 3.72
C LEU A 111 8.67 -4.26 4.17
N ASP A 112 9.66 -5.06 3.78
CA ASP A 112 11.08 -4.74 3.87
C ASP A 112 11.55 -4.33 2.47
N HIS A 113 11.82 -3.05 2.27
CA HIS A 113 12.26 -2.51 0.99
C HIS A 113 13.75 -2.15 1.04
N ARG A 114 14.54 -2.88 0.25
CA ARG A 114 15.98 -2.64 0.03
C ARG A 114 16.23 -2.52 -1.47
N GLY A 115 15.44 -1.65 -2.11
CA GLY A 115 15.30 -1.61 -3.55
C GLY A 115 16.55 -1.21 -4.32
N THR A 116 16.59 -1.59 -5.57
CA THR A 116 17.48 -1.08 -6.60
C THR A 116 16.76 0.00 -7.40
N GLY A 117 17.50 0.94 -8.01
CA GLY A 117 16.92 2.03 -8.80
C GLY A 117 16.32 3.18 -7.97
N THR A 118 16.47 3.13 -6.65
CA THR A 118 15.95 4.13 -5.71
C THR A 118 16.92 4.32 -4.54
N PRO A 119 17.06 5.53 -4.00
CA PRO A 119 17.87 5.77 -2.82
C PRO A 119 17.21 5.30 -1.51
N TYR A 120 15.94 4.87 -1.57
CA TYR A 120 15.16 4.51 -0.39
C TYR A 120 15.44 3.08 0.07
N ALA A 121 15.75 2.93 1.36
CA ALA A 121 15.73 1.66 2.07
C ALA A 121 14.89 1.85 3.34
N TYR A 122 13.82 1.08 3.49
CA TYR A 122 12.87 1.28 4.60
C TYR A 122 12.11 -0.01 4.93
N ASP A 123 11.60 -0.07 6.14
CA ASP A 123 10.52 -0.98 6.51
C ASP A 123 9.21 -0.20 6.53
N ALA A 124 8.15 -0.81 6.04
CA ALA A 124 6.80 -0.29 6.14
C ALA A 124 5.87 -1.30 6.78
N GLU A 125 4.93 -0.82 7.58
CA GLU A 125 3.85 -1.60 8.17
C GLU A 125 2.52 -0.94 7.84
N GLN A 126 1.56 -1.72 7.32
CA GLN A 126 0.17 -1.34 7.21
C GLN A 126 -0.66 -2.11 8.23
N ARG A 127 -1.40 -1.41 9.05
CA ARG A 127 -2.35 -1.97 10.00
C ARG A 127 -3.77 -1.57 9.61
N PHE A 128 -4.63 -2.55 9.48
CA PHE A 128 -6.06 -2.39 9.19
C PHE A 128 -6.84 -2.92 10.37
N SER A 129 -7.69 -2.10 10.96
CA SER A 129 -8.50 -2.47 12.12
C SER A 129 -9.95 -2.09 11.95
N LEU A 130 -10.86 -3.03 12.21
CA LEU A 130 -12.31 -2.84 12.20
C LEU A 130 -12.84 -2.76 13.62
N ALA A 131 -13.47 -1.63 13.95
CA ALA A 131 -14.16 -1.43 15.22
C ALA A 131 -15.56 -0.83 14.99
N GLY A 132 -16.61 -1.63 15.19
CA GLY A 132 -17.97 -1.24 14.81
C GLY A 132 -18.06 -0.81 13.35
N PRO A 133 -18.62 0.36 13.02
CA PRO A 133 -18.73 0.84 11.65
C PRO A 133 -17.49 1.60 11.16
N THR A 134 -16.32 1.41 11.81
CA THR A 134 -15.12 2.18 11.51
C THR A 134 -13.98 1.27 11.04
N LEU A 135 -13.37 1.60 9.90
CA LEU A 135 -12.07 1.11 9.47
C LEU A 135 -11.00 2.15 9.84
N THR A 136 -9.99 1.73 10.58
CA THR A 136 -8.76 2.50 10.80
C THR A 136 -7.63 1.87 10.00
N THR A 137 -6.96 2.67 9.17
CA THR A 137 -5.75 2.27 8.45
C THR A 137 -4.58 3.11 8.93
N THR A 138 -3.50 2.45 9.34
CA THR A 138 -2.26 3.10 9.74
C THR A 138 -1.14 2.62 8.81
N LEU A 139 -0.35 3.55 8.27
CA LEU A 139 0.88 3.27 7.55
C LEU A 139 2.04 3.84 8.36
N SER A 140 2.94 2.96 8.80
CA SER A 140 4.18 3.32 9.48
C SER A 140 5.36 3.03 8.58
N VAL A 141 6.35 3.92 8.56
CA VAL A 141 7.55 3.77 7.73
C VAL A 141 8.77 4.08 8.58
N THR A 142 9.76 3.19 8.55
CA THR A 142 11.05 3.36 9.22
C THR A 142 12.15 3.42 8.19
N ASN A 143 12.88 4.54 8.13
CA ASN A 143 14.02 4.68 7.25
C ASN A 143 15.21 3.84 7.74
N HIS A 144 15.77 3.00 6.88
CA HIS A 144 16.97 2.21 7.10
C HIS A 144 18.12 2.62 6.17
N GLY A 145 17.92 3.64 5.35
CA GLY A 145 18.97 4.22 4.51
C GLY A 145 20.06 4.90 5.34
N GLU A 146 21.24 5.07 4.71
CA GLU A 146 22.36 5.77 5.34
C GLU A 146 22.09 7.26 5.58
N PHE A 147 21.13 7.84 4.88
CA PHE A 147 20.81 9.27 4.90
C PHE A 147 19.34 9.49 5.23
N ALA A 148 19.07 10.66 5.81
CA ALA A 148 17.70 11.17 5.85
C ALA A 148 17.19 11.39 4.41
N LEU A 149 15.94 11.03 4.17
CA LEU A 149 15.26 11.23 2.88
C LEU A 149 13.83 11.74 3.13
N PRO A 150 13.26 12.51 2.22
CA PRO A 150 11.88 12.95 2.34
C PRO A 150 10.92 11.78 2.09
N PHE A 151 9.94 11.62 2.99
CA PHE A 151 8.79 10.71 2.84
C PHE A 151 7.50 11.55 2.78
N GLY A 152 6.55 11.19 1.88
CA GLY A 152 5.33 11.98 1.76
C GLY A 152 4.30 11.48 0.74
#